data_d8ab5d20d9a934068611580f81e56432
#
_entry.id   d8ab5d20d9a934068611580f81e56432
#
_cell.length_a   1.000
_cell.length_b   1.000
_cell.length_c   1.000
_cell.angle_alpha   90.00
_cell.angle_beta   90.00
_cell.angle_gamma   90.00
#
_symmetry.space_group_name_H-M   'P 1'
#
loop_
_entity.id
_entity.type
_entity.pdbx_description
1 polymer ?
#
loop_
_entity_poly.entity_id
_entity_poly.type
_entity_poly.pdbx_seq_one_letter_code
_entity_poly.pdbx_strand_id
1 'polypeptide(L)'
;IGTTAGITLAIDITNSTLRSAGNVSFSWMARMGMIAGIILGVWLYQSQSFQTLLTVSVITGAVGILMLSGVYVPFRAPIVTKLYSFDRFLLLRGWVPAINLILITFIPGLLVPMVHPFLNDFVLGNTGIPVPFFVGTALGYIVSLFFARLFFLKEKTLRLVIIGLGLEIVAMSLLNTDISIGISSVLLGLGLGFILPEFLVMFVKLSHHCQRGTANTTHLLATEIGISLGIATACYMELDTDKMLHTGQIVASIALLFFALITYPYYIKKKVR
;
A
#
# COMPACT_ATOMS: atom_id res chain seq x y z
N ILE A 1 -12.81 5.54 -3.00
CA ILE A 1 -14.25 5.21 -2.96
C ILE A 1 -14.49 3.86 -3.65
N GLY A 2 -14.08 3.66 -4.91
CA GLY A 2 -14.30 2.42 -5.66
C GLY A 2 -13.69 1.18 -4.97
N THR A 3 -12.46 1.26 -4.48
CA THR A 3 -11.78 0.15 -3.79
C THR A 3 -12.49 -0.22 -2.49
N THR A 4 -12.92 0.77 -1.71
CA THR A 4 -13.65 0.54 -0.45
C THR A 4 -15.00 -0.12 -0.72
N ALA A 5 -15.76 0.39 -1.70
CA ALA A 5 -17.04 -0.17 -2.09
C ALA A 5 -16.89 -1.62 -2.60
N GLY A 6 -15.88 -1.89 -3.42
CA GLY A 6 -15.59 -3.22 -3.94
C GLY A 6 -15.23 -4.24 -2.85
N ILE A 7 -14.41 -3.86 -1.86
CA ILE A 7 -14.07 -4.74 -0.73
C ILE A 7 -15.30 -4.99 0.14
N THR A 8 -16.11 -3.97 0.42
CA THR A 8 -17.34 -4.14 1.20
C THR A 8 -18.30 -5.09 0.48
N LEU A 9 -18.46 -4.92 -0.83
CA LEU A 9 -19.28 -5.80 -1.65
C LEU A 9 -18.76 -7.24 -1.66
N ALA A 10 -17.45 -7.44 -1.77
CA ALA A 10 -16.83 -8.76 -1.70
C ALA A 10 -17.07 -9.45 -0.34
N ILE A 11 -17.07 -8.67 0.75
CA ILE A 11 -17.41 -9.18 2.09
C ILE A 11 -18.86 -9.65 2.16
N ASP A 12 -19.77 -8.91 1.55
CA ASP A 12 -21.21 -9.18 1.62
C ASP A 12 -21.63 -10.37 0.73
N ILE A 13 -20.93 -10.60 -0.39
CA ILE A 13 -21.20 -11.70 -1.32
C ILE A 13 -20.54 -13.02 -0.88
N THR A 14 -19.43 -12.96 -0.13
CA THR A 14 -18.68 -14.16 0.26
C THR A 14 -19.20 -14.81 1.53
N ASN A 15 -19.33 -16.16 1.52
CA ASN A 15 -19.67 -16.95 2.70
C ASN A 15 -18.58 -16.80 3.79
N SER A 16 -18.98 -16.97 5.06
CA SER A 16 -18.10 -16.76 6.22
C SER A 16 -16.77 -17.54 6.17
N THR A 17 -16.77 -18.73 5.55
CA THR A 17 -15.59 -19.59 5.38
C THR A 17 -14.62 -19.09 4.29
N LEU A 18 -15.13 -18.41 3.26
CA LEU A 18 -14.35 -17.91 2.13
C LEU A 18 -14.03 -16.40 2.24
N ARG A 19 -14.61 -15.73 3.25
CA ARG A 19 -14.55 -14.28 3.41
C ARG A 19 -13.14 -13.73 3.56
N SER A 20 -12.29 -14.43 4.29
CA SER A 20 -10.88 -14.04 4.44
C SER A 20 -10.10 -14.18 3.13
N ALA A 21 -10.31 -15.27 2.40
CA ALA A 21 -9.67 -15.50 1.11
C ALA A 21 -10.15 -14.50 0.04
N GLY A 22 -11.47 -14.18 0.02
CA GLY A 22 -12.04 -13.19 -0.89
C GLY A 22 -11.48 -11.79 -0.65
N ASN A 23 -11.38 -11.35 0.59
CA ASN A 23 -10.80 -10.05 0.94
C ASN A 23 -9.32 -9.94 0.59
N VAL A 24 -8.56 -10.99 0.84
CA VAL A 24 -7.14 -11.06 0.46
C VAL A 24 -7.02 -11.00 -1.06
N SER A 25 -7.79 -11.79 -1.82
CA SER A 25 -7.74 -11.80 -3.28
C SER A 25 -8.11 -10.44 -3.87
N PHE A 26 -9.15 -9.78 -3.35
CA PHE A 26 -9.56 -8.45 -3.82
C PHE A 26 -8.51 -7.38 -3.54
N SER A 27 -7.95 -7.40 -2.32
CA SER A 27 -6.84 -6.51 -1.93
C SER A 27 -5.61 -6.70 -2.82
N TRP A 28 -5.34 -7.95 -3.21
CA TRP A 28 -4.27 -8.31 -4.14
C TRP A 28 -4.49 -7.74 -5.54
N MET A 29 -5.68 -7.94 -6.10
CA MET A 29 -6.01 -7.43 -7.44
C MET A 29 -5.91 -5.92 -7.51
N ALA A 30 -6.38 -5.21 -6.48
CA ALA A 30 -6.26 -3.76 -6.41
C ALA A 30 -4.79 -3.28 -6.41
N ARG A 31 -3.91 -3.97 -5.69
CA ARG A 31 -2.48 -3.62 -5.61
C ARG A 31 -1.71 -3.99 -6.88
N MET A 32 -2.02 -5.15 -7.47
CA MET A 32 -1.47 -5.54 -8.78
C MET A 32 -1.90 -4.55 -9.86
N GLY A 33 -3.16 -4.11 -9.84
CA GLY A 33 -3.65 -3.06 -10.73
C GLY A 33 -2.90 -1.75 -10.57
N MET A 34 -2.58 -1.34 -9.34
CA MET A 34 -1.81 -0.14 -9.08
C MET A 34 -0.37 -0.25 -9.63
N ILE A 35 0.31 -1.36 -9.37
CA ILE A 35 1.68 -1.59 -9.86
C ILE A 35 1.70 -1.68 -11.39
N ALA A 36 0.78 -2.45 -11.98
CA ALA A 36 0.63 -2.56 -13.44
C ALA A 36 0.31 -1.18 -14.06
N GLY A 37 -0.54 -0.38 -13.41
CA GLY A 37 -0.88 0.97 -13.83
C GLY A 37 0.33 1.90 -13.85
N ILE A 38 1.19 1.84 -12.84
CA ILE A 38 2.44 2.63 -12.80
C ILE A 38 3.37 2.20 -13.93
N ILE A 39 3.63 0.90 -14.11
CA ILE A 39 4.53 0.37 -15.14
C ILE A 39 4.03 0.75 -16.54
N LEU A 40 2.74 0.47 -16.82
CA LEU A 40 2.12 0.79 -18.10
C LEU A 40 2.04 2.29 -18.34
N GLY A 41 1.76 3.07 -17.29
CA GLY A 41 1.71 4.53 -17.36
C GLY A 41 3.05 5.13 -17.75
N VAL A 42 4.13 4.71 -17.08
CA VAL A 42 5.50 5.17 -17.41
C VAL A 42 5.89 4.73 -18.82
N TRP A 43 5.61 3.47 -19.19
CA TRP A 43 5.93 2.96 -20.52
C TRP A 43 5.16 3.71 -21.62
N LEU A 44 3.86 3.93 -21.46
CA LEU A 44 3.05 4.69 -22.42
C LEU A 44 3.52 6.13 -22.55
N TYR A 45 3.86 6.76 -21.43
CA TYR A 45 4.36 8.14 -21.43
C TYR A 45 5.70 8.26 -22.18
N GLN A 46 6.62 7.31 -21.99
CA GLN A 46 7.93 7.32 -22.64
C GLN A 46 7.86 6.92 -24.12
N SER A 47 6.98 5.97 -24.48
CA SER A 47 6.94 5.39 -25.83
C SER A 47 6.00 6.12 -26.78
N GLN A 48 4.99 6.84 -26.28
CA GLN A 48 3.93 7.43 -27.08
C GLN A 48 3.79 8.94 -26.81
N SER A 49 2.73 9.35 -26.16
CA SER A 49 2.47 10.74 -25.81
C SER A 49 1.61 10.85 -24.54
N PHE A 50 1.63 12.00 -23.92
CA PHE A 50 0.76 12.31 -22.79
C PHE A 50 -0.73 12.15 -23.12
N GLN A 51 -1.15 12.50 -24.36
CA GLN A 51 -2.52 12.33 -24.80
C GLN A 51 -2.92 10.85 -24.88
N THR A 52 -2.04 9.98 -25.33
CA THR A 52 -2.27 8.52 -25.38
C THR A 52 -2.43 7.97 -23.97
N LEU A 53 -1.59 8.39 -23.02
CA LEU A 53 -1.71 8.03 -21.60
C LEU A 53 -3.07 8.42 -21.02
N LEU A 54 -3.51 9.67 -21.26
CA LEU A 54 -4.82 10.14 -20.79
C LEU A 54 -5.97 9.35 -21.42
N THR A 55 -5.90 9.09 -22.72
CA THR A 55 -6.94 8.32 -23.43
C THR A 55 -7.06 6.91 -22.87
N VAL A 56 -5.93 6.21 -22.68
CA VAL A 56 -5.92 4.86 -22.09
C VAL A 56 -6.47 4.88 -20.66
N SER A 57 -6.10 5.90 -19.87
CA SER A 57 -6.60 6.05 -18.49
C SER A 57 -8.12 6.26 -18.44
N VAL A 58 -8.66 7.07 -19.35
CA VAL A 58 -10.12 7.30 -19.46
C VAL A 58 -10.83 6.03 -19.89
N ILE A 59 -10.32 5.33 -20.90
CA ILE A 59 -10.92 4.08 -21.39
C ILE A 59 -10.93 3.01 -20.31
N THR A 60 -9.79 2.79 -19.62
CA THR A 60 -9.71 1.80 -18.54
C THR A 60 -10.61 2.16 -17.37
N GLY A 61 -10.73 3.45 -17.03
CA GLY A 61 -11.68 3.92 -16.03
C GLY A 61 -13.14 3.67 -16.41
N ALA A 62 -13.50 3.97 -17.66
CA ALA A 62 -14.84 3.71 -18.19
C ALA A 62 -15.19 2.21 -18.20
N VAL A 63 -14.26 1.35 -18.62
CA VAL A 63 -14.42 -0.12 -18.56
C VAL A 63 -14.61 -0.58 -17.11
N GLY A 64 -13.84 -0.04 -16.16
CA GLY A 64 -14.00 -0.34 -14.75
C GLY A 64 -15.39 0.02 -14.21
N ILE A 65 -15.93 1.19 -14.58
CA ILE A 65 -17.29 1.62 -14.21
C ILE A 65 -18.35 0.69 -14.84
N LEU A 66 -18.19 0.33 -16.11
CA LEU A 66 -19.11 -0.59 -16.78
C LEU A 66 -19.12 -1.97 -16.13
N MET A 67 -17.95 -2.51 -15.77
CA MET A 67 -17.87 -3.78 -15.03
C MET A 67 -18.54 -3.70 -13.66
N LEU A 68 -18.34 -2.61 -12.91
CA LEU A 68 -18.99 -2.40 -11.62
C LEU A 68 -20.52 -2.27 -11.74
N SER A 69 -21.02 -1.66 -12.80
CA SER A 69 -22.48 -1.51 -13.02
C SER A 69 -23.19 -2.85 -13.25
N GLY A 70 -22.46 -3.86 -13.75
CA GLY A 70 -22.98 -5.22 -13.94
C GLY A 70 -23.02 -6.07 -12.65
N VAL A 71 -22.45 -5.59 -11.53
CA VAL A 71 -22.44 -6.36 -10.28
C VAL A 71 -23.78 -6.24 -9.56
N TYR A 72 -24.50 -7.36 -9.46
CA TYR A 72 -25.75 -7.43 -8.72
C TYR A 72 -25.49 -7.48 -7.21
N VAL A 73 -26.08 -6.52 -6.47
CA VAL A 73 -26.03 -6.47 -5.00
C VAL A 73 -27.33 -7.08 -4.44
N PRO A 74 -27.27 -8.31 -3.91
CA PRO A 74 -28.50 -9.07 -3.55
C PRO A 74 -29.20 -8.52 -2.29
N PHE A 75 -28.55 -7.64 -1.52
CA PHE A 75 -29.09 -7.17 -0.25
C PHE A 75 -28.99 -5.66 -0.09
N ARG A 76 -30.13 -5.00 0.12
CA ARG A 76 -30.22 -3.60 0.51
C ARG A 76 -30.75 -3.54 1.94
N ALA A 77 -29.87 -3.45 2.92
CA ALA A 77 -30.31 -3.15 4.29
C ALA A 77 -30.87 -1.71 4.32
N PRO A 78 -32.09 -1.47 4.82
CA PRO A 78 -32.58 -0.13 5.08
C PRO A 78 -31.82 0.43 6.29
N ILE A 79 -30.75 1.15 6.03
CA ILE A 79 -29.94 1.77 7.09
C ILE A 79 -30.42 3.20 7.21
N VAL A 80 -31.21 3.49 8.22
CA VAL A 80 -31.47 4.85 8.69
C VAL A 80 -30.20 5.37 9.36
N THR A 81 -29.37 6.04 8.62
CA THR A 81 -28.07 6.50 9.10
C THR A 81 -28.01 8.02 8.98
N LYS A 82 -27.45 8.69 9.99
CA LYS A 82 -27.12 10.12 9.90
C LYS A 82 -26.22 10.34 8.70
N LEU A 83 -26.51 11.37 7.88
CA LEU A 83 -25.76 11.68 6.65
C LEU A 83 -24.26 11.90 6.92
N TYR A 84 -23.93 12.47 8.07
CA TYR A 84 -22.58 12.76 8.51
C TYR A 84 -22.28 12.01 9.82
N SER A 85 -21.38 11.03 9.76
CA SER A 85 -20.85 10.33 10.93
C SER A 85 -19.40 9.98 10.68
N PHE A 86 -18.50 10.44 11.55
CA PHE A 86 -17.09 10.11 11.51
C PHE A 86 -16.84 8.60 11.66
N ASP A 87 -17.72 7.89 12.35
CA ASP A 87 -17.63 6.43 12.57
C ASP A 87 -17.65 5.61 11.28
N ARG A 88 -18.02 6.21 10.15
CA ARG A 88 -18.02 5.54 8.84
C ARG A 88 -16.69 5.59 8.12
N PHE A 89 -15.86 6.59 8.40
CA PHE A 89 -14.62 6.83 7.68
C PHE A 89 -13.39 6.48 8.50
N LEU A 90 -13.46 6.63 9.82
CA LEU A 90 -12.32 6.46 10.72
C LEU A 90 -12.65 5.48 11.85
N LEU A 91 -11.87 4.40 11.92
CA LEU A 91 -11.90 3.48 13.04
C LEU A 91 -11.10 4.09 14.20
N LEU A 92 -11.77 4.69 15.19
CA LEU A 92 -11.13 5.33 16.33
C LEU A 92 -10.14 4.41 17.09
N ARG A 93 -10.45 3.11 17.18
CA ARG A 93 -9.53 2.12 17.80
C ARG A 93 -8.31 1.83 16.93
N GLY A 94 -8.30 2.22 15.66
CA GLY A 94 -7.22 2.02 14.71
C GLY A 94 -6.22 3.18 14.61
N TRP A 95 -6.34 4.23 15.44
CA TRP A 95 -5.51 5.44 15.30
C TRP A 95 -4.00 5.16 15.47
N VAL A 96 -3.60 4.27 16.41
CA VAL A 96 -2.19 3.92 16.63
C VAL A 96 -1.60 3.19 15.42
N PRO A 97 -2.18 2.07 14.94
CA PRO A 97 -1.68 1.45 13.72
C PRO A 97 -1.82 2.36 12.48
N ALA A 98 -2.77 3.31 12.45
CA ALA A 98 -2.87 4.28 11.35
C ALA A 98 -1.66 5.21 11.29
N ILE A 99 -1.22 5.77 12.41
CA ILE A 99 -0.01 6.60 12.46
C ILE A 99 1.22 5.80 12.02
N ASN A 100 1.35 4.56 12.50
CA ASN A 100 2.47 3.72 12.10
C ASN A 100 2.44 3.40 10.59
N LEU A 101 1.26 3.11 10.05
CA LEU A 101 1.09 2.84 8.62
C LEU A 101 1.41 4.07 7.77
N ILE A 102 1.07 5.29 8.23
CA ILE A 102 1.46 6.55 7.59
C ILE A 102 2.99 6.65 7.51
N LEU A 103 3.71 6.36 8.59
CA LEU A 103 5.17 6.38 8.59
C LEU A 103 5.76 5.36 7.62
N ILE A 104 5.20 4.16 7.56
CA ILE A 104 5.67 3.10 6.66
C ILE A 104 5.43 3.48 5.20
N THR A 105 4.23 3.91 4.87
CA THR A 105 3.86 4.24 3.49
C THR A 105 4.41 5.59 3.01
N PHE A 106 4.94 6.40 3.91
CA PHE A 106 5.74 7.58 3.59
C PHE A 106 6.99 7.21 2.77
N ILE A 107 7.61 6.06 3.04
CA ILE A 107 8.84 5.61 2.37
C ILE A 107 8.62 5.41 0.87
N PRO A 108 7.68 4.56 0.40
CA PRO A 108 7.40 4.48 -1.03
C PRO A 108 6.92 5.81 -1.62
N GLY A 109 6.22 6.65 -0.84
CA GLY A 109 5.85 8.00 -1.25
C GLY A 109 7.04 8.89 -1.56
N LEU A 110 8.11 8.82 -0.77
CA LEU A 110 9.38 9.51 -1.04
C LEU A 110 10.03 9.07 -2.35
N LEU A 111 9.88 7.81 -2.72
CA LEU A 111 10.53 7.24 -3.91
C LEU A 111 9.72 7.46 -5.20
N VAL A 112 8.42 7.72 -5.11
CA VAL A 112 7.56 7.93 -6.29
C VAL A 112 8.04 9.08 -7.18
N PRO A 113 8.41 10.27 -6.68
CA PRO A 113 8.88 11.37 -7.53
C PRO A 113 10.21 11.07 -8.24
N MET A 114 11.03 10.14 -7.73
CA MET A 114 12.28 9.73 -8.39
C MET A 114 12.05 9.10 -9.77
N VAL A 115 10.81 8.82 -10.10
CA VAL A 115 10.36 8.20 -11.36
C VAL A 115 9.84 9.22 -12.35
N HIS A 116 9.81 10.49 -12.00
CA HIS A 116 9.23 11.51 -12.84
C HIS A 116 10.01 11.68 -14.15
N PRO A 117 9.38 11.49 -15.33
CA PRO A 117 10.06 11.49 -16.61
C PRO A 117 10.59 12.89 -17.02
N PHE A 118 10.18 13.96 -16.33
CA PHE A 118 10.65 15.32 -16.60
C PHE A 118 11.97 15.67 -15.89
N LEU A 119 12.45 14.81 -15.00
CA LEU A 119 13.70 15.00 -14.27
C LEU A 119 14.78 14.15 -14.94
N ASN A 120 15.21 14.60 -16.13
CA ASN A 120 16.25 13.92 -16.92
C ASN A 120 17.59 13.77 -16.17
N ASP A 121 17.81 14.57 -15.13
CA ASP A 121 19.02 14.53 -14.30
C ASP A 121 18.87 13.67 -13.05
N PHE A 122 17.64 13.19 -12.78
CA PHE A 122 17.32 12.46 -11.56
C PHE A 122 17.24 10.96 -11.81
N VAL A 123 18.30 10.44 -12.33
CA VAL A 123 18.45 9.01 -12.53
C VAL A 123 19.49 8.52 -11.54
N LEU A 124 19.10 7.65 -10.66
CA LEU A 124 20.01 6.82 -9.88
C LEU A 124 20.98 6.10 -10.83
N GLY A 125 22.15 6.73 -11.06
CA GLY A 125 23.12 6.26 -12.04
C GLY A 125 22.60 6.36 -13.48
N ASN A 126 23.40 6.79 -14.37
CA ASN A 126 23.27 7.09 -15.81
C ASN A 126 22.41 6.13 -16.69
N THR A 127 21.49 5.37 -16.13
CA THR A 127 20.77 4.28 -16.80
C THR A 127 19.33 4.57 -17.17
N GLY A 128 18.81 5.77 -16.92
CA GLY A 128 17.55 6.24 -17.52
C GLY A 128 16.30 5.36 -17.35
N ILE A 129 16.25 4.40 -16.41
CA ILE A 129 15.17 3.41 -16.40
C ILE A 129 14.51 3.32 -15.02
N PRO A 130 13.40 4.06 -14.79
CA PRO A 130 12.55 3.85 -13.62
C PRO A 130 11.76 2.53 -13.68
N VAL A 131 11.52 1.98 -14.87
CA VAL A 131 10.74 0.75 -15.08
C VAL A 131 11.31 -0.45 -14.33
N PRO A 132 12.63 -0.77 -14.34
CA PRO A 132 13.17 -1.88 -13.56
C PRO A 132 12.96 -1.75 -12.06
N PHE A 133 12.99 -0.55 -11.50
CA PHE A 133 12.74 -0.35 -10.08
C PHE A 133 11.31 -0.75 -9.69
N PHE A 134 10.31 -0.35 -10.47
CA PHE A 134 8.91 -0.73 -10.22
C PHE A 134 8.64 -2.19 -10.52
N VAL A 135 9.24 -2.75 -11.57
CA VAL A 135 9.16 -4.19 -11.85
C VAL A 135 9.79 -5.00 -10.71
N GLY A 136 10.95 -4.60 -10.22
CA GLY A 136 11.59 -5.23 -9.07
C GLY A 136 10.72 -5.15 -7.81
N THR A 137 10.15 -3.99 -7.51
CA THR A 137 9.21 -3.81 -6.39
C THR A 137 7.97 -4.68 -6.55
N ALA A 138 7.40 -4.77 -7.75
CA ALA A 138 6.26 -5.65 -8.06
C ALA A 138 6.60 -7.12 -7.84
N LEU A 139 7.75 -7.57 -8.36
CA LEU A 139 8.24 -8.94 -8.17
C LEU A 139 8.46 -9.25 -6.70
N GLY A 140 9.13 -8.37 -5.96
CA GLY A 140 9.31 -8.51 -4.52
C GLY A 140 7.99 -8.65 -3.77
N TYR A 141 7.03 -7.81 -4.11
CA TYR A 141 5.68 -7.86 -3.53
C TYR A 141 4.99 -9.20 -3.81
N ILE A 142 5.01 -9.69 -5.06
CA ILE A 142 4.44 -11.00 -5.44
C ILE A 142 5.11 -12.12 -4.66
N VAL A 143 6.45 -12.11 -4.63
CA VAL A 143 7.24 -13.13 -3.93
C VAL A 143 6.93 -13.16 -2.44
N SER A 144 6.78 -11.98 -1.80
CA SER A 144 6.41 -11.90 -0.37
C SER A 144 5.13 -12.63 -0.04
N LEU A 145 4.16 -12.58 -0.94
CA LEU A 145 2.86 -13.19 -0.77
C LEU A 145 2.95 -14.73 -0.78
N PHE A 146 3.79 -15.29 -1.65
CA PHE A 146 4.09 -16.73 -1.64
C PHE A 146 4.83 -17.13 -0.37
N PHE A 147 5.86 -16.38 0.01
CA PHE A 147 6.62 -16.65 1.24
C PHE A 147 5.75 -16.54 2.50
N ALA A 148 4.91 -15.50 2.60
CA ALA A 148 4.00 -15.36 3.74
C ALA A 148 3.06 -16.56 3.88
N ARG A 149 2.57 -17.09 2.75
CA ARG A 149 1.66 -18.25 2.75
C ARG A 149 2.38 -19.56 3.08
N LEU A 150 3.61 -19.75 2.59
CA LEU A 150 4.35 -21.01 2.78
C LEU A 150 4.97 -21.15 4.17
N PHE A 151 5.52 -20.06 4.70
CA PHE A 151 6.33 -20.12 5.92
C PHE A 151 5.61 -19.60 7.18
N PHE A 152 4.52 -18.83 7.02
CA PHE A 152 3.88 -18.13 8.14
C PHE A 152 2.38 -18.46 8.29
N LEU A 153 2.03 -19.73 8.22
CA LEU A 153 0.64 -20.22 8.30
C LEU A 153 -0.09 -19.94 9.64
N LYS A 154 0.62 -19.56 10.70
CA LYS A 154 0.02 -19.29 12.01
C LYS A 154 0.48 -17.95 12.57
N GLU A 155 -0.49 -17.08 12.89
CA GLU A 155 -0.42 -15.80 13.63
C GLU A 155 0.98 -15.29 14.05
N LYS A 156 1.72 -14.69 13.12
CA LYS A 156 3.05 -14.14 13.38
C LYS A 156 3.19 -12.70 12.88
N THR A 157 2.10 -11.92 12.99
CA THR A 157 2.02 -10.51 12.58
C THR A 157 3.25 -9.70 13.02
N LEU A 158 3.70 -9.87 14.27
CA LEU A 158 4.89 -9.17 14.77
C LEU A 158 6.12 -9.47 13.94
N ARG A 159 6.38 -10.76 13.65
CA ARG A 159 7.60 -11.16 12.93
C ARG A 159 7.59 -10.67 11.50
N LEU A 160 6.46 -10.79 10.81
CA LEU A 160 6.32 -10.36 9.42
C LEU A 160 6.52 -8.85 9.26
N VAL A 161 5.93 -8.05 10.15
CA VAL A 161 6.09 -6.59 10.10
C VAL A 161 7.53 -6.17 10.45
N ILE A 162 8.16 -6.79 11.45
CA ILE A 162 9.56 -6.48 11.80
C ILE A 162 10.51 -6.86 10.66
N ILE A 163 10.33 -8.05 10.06
CA ILE A 163 11.13 -8.47 8.90
C ILE A 163 10.90 -7.51 7.73
N GLY A 164 9.64 -7.14 7.46
CA GLY A 164 9.28 -6.22 6.38
C GLY A 164 9.94 -4.86 6.55
N LEU A 165 9.86 -4.26 7.74
CA LEU A 165 10.51 -2.98 8.05
C LEU A 165 12.04 -3.08 8.00
N GLY A 166 12.61 -4.19 8.46
CA GLY A 166 14.04 -4.46 8.30
C GLY A 166 14.47 -4.50 6.83
N LEU A 167 13.68 -5.13 5.98
CA LEU A 167 13.93 -5.18 4.52
C LEU A 167 13.82 -3.78 3.89
N GLU A 168 12.87 -2.94 4.32
CA GLU A 168 12.77 -1.55 3.85
C GLU A 168 14.00 -0.73 4.23
N ILE A 169 14.49 -0.84 5.48
CA ILE A 169 15.70 -0.16 5.94
C ILE A 169 16.91 -0.61 5.10
N VAL A 170 17.07 -1.92 4.89
CA VAL A 170 18.15 -2.47 4.06
C VAL A 170 18.02 -1.98 2.62
N ALA A 171 16.82 -1.99 2.05
CA ALA A 171 16.58 -1.50 0.69
C ALA A 171 17.01 -0.04 0.52
N MET A 172 16.62 0.83 1.47
CA MET A 172 17.01 2.24 1.47
C MET A 172 18.52 2.42 1.64
N SER A 173 19.17 1.58 2.44
CA SER A 173 20.64 1.62 2.61
C SER A 173 21.37 1.20 1.36
N LEU A 174 20.86 0.20 0.64
CA LEU A 174 21.44 -0.26 -0.63
C LEU A 174 21.23 0.73 -1.76
N LEU A 175 20.13 1.48 -1.78
CA LEU A 175 19.90 2.56 -2.74
C LEU A 175 20.91 3.70 -2.58
N ASN A 176 21.45 3.90 -1.39
CA ASN A 176 22.50 4.90 -1.12
C ASN A 176 23.90 4.42 -1.52
N THR A 177 24.04 3.17 -1.85
CA THR A 177 25.28 2.59 -2.40
C THR A 177 25.01 2.23 -3.85
N ASP A 178 25.95 2.40 -4.76
CA ASP A 178 25.81 2.06 -6.19
C ASP A 178 25.53 0.58 -6.47
N ILE A 179 25.18 -0.17 -5.44
CA ILE A 179 24.85 -1.59 -5.49
C ILE A 179 23.42 -1.75 -6.02
N SER A 180 23.35 -2.23 -7.23
CA SER A 180 22.17 -2.73 -7.97
C SER A 180 20.78 -2.29 -7.48
N ILE A 181 20.24 -1.26 -8.13
CA ILE A 181 18.86 -0.76 -8.01
C ILE A 181 17.83 -1.91 -8.02
N GLY A 182 18.11 -2.98 -8.79
CA GLY A 182 17.24 -4.15 -8.88
C GLY A 182 17.08 -4.92 -7.56
N ILE A 183 18.16 -5.10 -6.80
CA ILE A 183 18.10 -5.81 -5.50
C ILE A 183 17.33 -4.96 -4.49
N SER A 184 17.63 -3.67 -4.42
CA SER A 184 16.95 -2.74 -3.51
C SER A 184 15.45 -2.66 -3.78
N SER A 185 15.05 -2.62 -5.06
CA SER A 185 13.63 -2.59 -5.44
C SER A 185 12.89 -3.87 -5.05
N VAL A 186 13.50 -5.04 -5.24
CA VAL A 186 12.90 -6.32 -4.82
C VAL A 186 12.77 -6.38 -3.30
N LEU A 187 13.79 -5.93 -2.55
CA LEU A 187 13.75 -5.90 -1.09
C LEU A 187 12.66 -4.95 -0.57
N LEU A 188 12.50 -3.78 -1.19
CA LEU A 188 11.43 -2.85 -0.87
C LEU A 188 10.05 -3.49 -1.11
N GLY A 189 9.88 -4.14 -2.25
CA GLY A 189 8.65 -4.85 -2.57
C GLY A 189 8.33 -5.99 -1.60
N LEU A 190 9.34 -6.78 -1.22
CA LEU A 190 9.22 -7.83 -0.20
C LEU A 190 8.78 -7.23 1.15
N GLY A 191 9.40 -6.14 1.57
CA GLY A 191 9.07 -5.43 2.82
C GLY A 191 7.61 -4.99 2.84
N LEU A 192 7.19 -4.22 1.85
CA LEU A 192 5.82 -3.75 1.70
C LEU A 192 4.81 -4.90 1.63
N GLY A 193 5.16 -5.98 0.93
CA GLY A 193 4.31 -7.14 0.79
C GLY A 193 4.11 -7.94 2.09
N PHE A 194 5.07 -7.91 3.00
CA PHE A 194 4.89 -8.47 4.34
C PHE A 194 4.10 -7.54 5.26
N ILE A 195 4.31 -6.22 5.17
CA ILE A 195 3.72 -5.26 6.11
C ILE A 195 2.25 -5.00 5.81
N LEU A 196 1.93 -4.64 4.57
CA LEU A 196 0.62 -4.09 4.24
C LEU A 196 -0.55 -5.05 4.49
N PRO A 197 -0.47 -6.36 4.18
CA PRO A 197 -1.52 -7.32 4.52
C PRO A 197 -1.71 -7.49 6.03
N GLU A 198 -0.62 -7.47 6.80
CA GLU A 198 -0.68 -7.62 8.25
C GLU A 198 -1.34 -6.42 8.93
N PHE A 199 -1.06 -5.20 8.46
CA PHE A 199 -1.77 -4.01 8.92
C PHE A 199 -3.27 -4.08 8.61
N LEU A 200 -3.66 -4.54 7.43
CA LEU A 200 -5.07 -4.75 7.11
C LEU A 200 -5.73 -5.73 8.10
N VAL A 201 -5.08 -6.86 8.39
CA VAL A 201 -5.55 -7.82 9.40
C VAL A 201 -5.64 -7.17 10.79
N MET A 202 -4.68 -6.34 11.18
CA MET A 202 -4.71 -5.61 12.46
C MET A 202 -5.93 -4.69 12.53
N PHE A 203 -6.21 -3.89 11.50
CA PHE A 203 -7.38 -3.01 11.45
C PHE A 203 -8.69 -3.81 11.55
N VAL A 204 -8.80 -4.91 10.80
CA VAL A 204 -9.98 -5.78 10.85
C VAL A 204 -10.16 -6.40 12.25
N LYS A 205 -9.08 -6.85 12.89
CA LYS A 205 -9.15 -7.41 14.25
C LYS A 205 -9.39 -6.38 15.36
N LEU A 206 -9.14 -5.09 15.11
CA LEU A 206 -9.49 -3.98 16.01
C LEU A 206 -10.93 -3.52 15.85
N SER A 207 -11.61 -3.89 14.76
CA SER A 207 -12.98 -3.49 14.46
C SER A 207 -14.01 -4.49 14.97
N HIS A 208 -15.21 -4.01 15.29
CA HIS A 208 -16.39 -4.86 15.48
C HIS A 208 -16.94 -5.30 14.11
N HIS A 209 -17.81 -6.33 14.12
CA HIS A 209 -18.37 -6.89 12.87
C HIS A 209 -18.99 -5.83 11.94
N CYS A 210 -19.72 -4.87 12.49
CA CYS A 210 -20.36 -3.79 11.72
C CYS A 210 -19.38 -2.69 11.26
N GLN A 211 -18.14 -2.68 11.75
CA GLN A 211 -17.12 -1.65 11.47
C GLN A 211 -16.01 -2.11 10.54
N ARG A 212 -16.12 -3.29 9.92
CA ARG A 212 -15.06 -3.83 9.04
C ARG A 212 -14.83 -2.96 7.81
N GLY A 213 -15.89 -2.40 7.24
CA GLY A 213 -15.78 -1.43 6.16
C GLY A 213 -15.00 -0.19 6.58
N THR A 214 -15.31 0.36 7.76
CA THR A 214 -14.58 1.50 8.36
C THR A 214 -13.12 1.17 8.63
N ALA A 215 -12.82 -0.06 9.10
CA ALA A 215 -11.45 -0.52 9.31
C ALA A 215 -10.63 -0.49 8.01
N ASN A 216 -11.20 -1.00 6.92
CA ASN A 216 -10.58 -0.96 5.61
C ASN A 216 -10.42 0.47 5.07
N THR A 217 -11.43 1.33 5.24
CA THR A 217 -11.34 2.74 4.85
C THR A 217 -10.22 3.45 5.61
N THR A 218 -10.09 3.19 6.93
CA THR A 218 -9.01 3.77 7.75
C THR A 218 -7.64 3.29 7.30
N HIS A 219 -7.50 2.01 6.97
CA HIS A 219 -6.27 1.44 6.42
C HIS A 219 -5.88 2.12 5.10
N LEU A 220 -6.82 2.24 4.14
CA LEU A 220 -6.58 2.89 2.86
C LEU A 220 -6.23 4.37 3.03
N LEU A 221 -6.99 5.10 3.87
CA LEU A 221 -6.75 6.50 4.13
C LEU A 221 -5.36 6.73 4.75
N ALA A 222 -4.96 5.91 5.71
CA ALA A 222 -3.63 6.01 6.30
C ALA A 222 -2.53 5.75 5.26
N THR A 223 -2.73 4.76 4.37
CA THR A 223 -1.80 4.46 3.27
C THR A 223 -1.65 5.66 2.32
N GLU A 224 -2.76 6.24 1.88
CA GLU A 224 -2.77 7.38 0.95
C GLU A 224 -2.18 8.65 1.57
N ILE A 225 -2.48 8.92 2.84
CA ILE A 225 -1.88 10.04 3.57
C ILE A 225 -0.36 9.87 3.65
N GLY A 226 0.12 8.67 3.99
CA GLY A 226 1.57 8.41 4.07
C GLY A 226 2.27 8.63 2.74
N ILE A 227 1.73 8.06 1.65
CA ILE A 227 2.27 8.25 0.30
C ILE A 227 2.27 9.74 -0.07
N SER A 228 1.17 10.45 0.15
CA SER A 228 1.05 11.87 -0.18
C SER A 228 2.04 12.74 0.59
N LEU A 229 2.23 12.46 1.89
CA LEU A 229 3.24 13.15 2.71
C LEU A 229 4.66 12.85 2.24
N GLY A 230 4.94 11.61 1.82
CA GLY A 230 6.23 11.25 1.24
C GLY A 230 6.52 12.02 -0.04
N ILE A 231 5.56 12.07 -0.97
CA ILE A 231 5.68 12.84 -2.21
C ILE A 231 5.89 14.33 -1.91
N ALA A 232 5.10 14.92 -1.02
CA ALA A 232 5.21 16.31 -0.66
C ALA A 232 6.59 16.64 -0.06
N THR A 233 7.11 15.75 0.79
CA THR A 233 8.44 15.90 1.40
C THR A 233 9.55 15.78 0.35
N ALA A 234 9.45 14.84 -0.59
CA ALA A 234 10.41 14.70 -1.67
C ALA A 234 10.45 15.96 -2.54
N CYS A 235 9.29 16.51 -2.90
CA CYS A 235 9.21 17.77 -3.64
C CYS A 235 9.80 18.96 -2.85
N TYR A 236 9.55 19.02 -1.52
CA TYR A 236 10.13 20.04 -0.65
C TYR A 236 11.66 19.96 -0.56
N MET A 237 12.21 18.75 -0.61
CA MET A 237 13.67 18.51 -0.62
C MET A 237 14.30 18.72 -1.99
N GLU A 238 13.58 19.32 -2.93
CA GLU A 238 14.07 19.58 -4.30
C GLU A 238 14.56 18.31 -5.01
N LEU A 239 14.03 17.15 -4.59
CA LEU A 239 14.37 15.83 -5.11
C LEU A 239 15.86 15.44 -4.91
N ASP A 240 16.50 16.01 -3.90
CA ASP A 240 17.85 15.64 -3.48
C ASP A 240 17.87 14.19 -2.99
N THR A 241 18.53 13.32 -3.75
CA THR A 241 18.56 11.87 -3.51
C THR A 241 19.10 11.52 -2.15
N ASP A 242 20.23 12.11 -1.77
CA ASP A 242 20.91 11.78 -0.51
C ASP A 242 20.05 12.16 0.69
N LYS A 243 19.44 13.35 0.67
CA LYS A 243 18.51 13.78 1.72
C LYS A 243 17.27 12.90 1.79
N MET A 244 16.72 12.52 0.64
CA MET A 244 15.54 11.65 0.58
C MET A 244 15.84 10.26 1.15
N LEU A 245 16.95 9.63 0.75
CA LEU A 245 17.33 8.31 1.24
C LEU A 245 17.63 8.33 2.74
N HIS A 246 18.36 9.35 3.20
CA HIS A 246 18.60 9.54 4.65
C HIS A 246 17.31 9.72 5.44
N THR A 247 16.40 10.55 4.95
CA THR A 247 15.09 10.77 5.58
C THR A 247 14.27 9.47 5.60
N GLY A 248 14.27 8.72 4.49
CA GLY A 248 13.60 7.43 4.41
C GLY A 248 14.13 6.42 5.42
N GLN A 249 15.45 6.32 5.60
CA GLN A 249 16.08 5.46 6.62
C GLN A 249 15.68 5.85 8.03
N ILE A 250 15.69 7.14 8.36
CA ILE A 250 15.28 7.66 9.67
C ILE A 250 13.82 7.31 9.94
N VAL A 251 12.92 7.59 8.98
CA VAL A 251 11.48 7.33 9.12
C VAL A 251 11.21 5.82 9.24
N ALA A 252 11.89 4.97 8.46
CA ALA A 252 11.77 3.52 8.56
C ALA A 252 12.20 3.01 9.94
N SER A 253 13.29 3.55 10.47
CA SER A 253 13.78 3.20 11.80
C SER A 253 12.80 3.63 12.91
N ILE A 254 12.24 4.84 12.78
CA ILE A 254 11.19 5.34 13.69
C ILE A 254 9.95 4.46 13.58
N ALA A 255 9.53 4.09 12.38
CA ALA A 255 8.37 3.22 12.15
C ALA A 255 8.55 1.84 12.79
N LEU A 256 9.77 1.27 12.71
CA LEU A 256 10.11 0.00 13.34
C LEU A 256 10.03 0.08 14.86
N LEU A 257 10.65 1.10 15.46
CA LEU A 257 10.60 1.32 16.90
C LEU A 257 9.16 1.58 17.39
N PHE A 258 8.42 2.42 16.67
CA PHE A 258 7.03 2.72 16.99
C PHE A 258 6.15 1.47 16.88
N PHE A 259 6.39 0.63 15.87
CA PHE A 259 5.68 -0.64 15.74
C PHE A 259 5.96 -1.56 16.93
N ALA A 260 7.21 -1.80 17.25
CA ALA A 260 7.61 -2.75 18.29
C ALA A 260 7.18 -2.30 19.70
N LEU A 261 7.34 -1.01 20.01
CA LEU A 261 7.12 -0.49 21.35
C LEU A 261 5.69 -0.01 21.61
N ILE A 262 4.98 0.46 20.59
CA ILE A 262 3.67 1.10 20.75
C ILE A 262 2.58 0.33 20.00
N THR A 263 2.74 0.14 18.69
CA THR A 263 1.65 -0.39 17.85
C THR A 263 1.30 -1.82 18.20
N TYR A 264 2.30 -2.69 18.31
CA TYR A 264 2.07 -4.10 18.58
C TYR A 264 1.50 -4.36 19.98
N PRO A 265 2.06 -3.77 21.07
CA PRO A 265 1.46 -3.88 22.40
C PRO A 265 0.02 -3.34 22.47
N TYR A 266 -0.23 -2.19 21.83
CA TYR A 266 -1.56 -1.62 21.73
C TYR A 266 -2.53 -2.58 21.04
N TYR A 267 -2.13 -3.15 19.89
CA TYR A 267 -2.93 -4.11 19.14
C TYR A 267 -3.28 -5.35 19.98
N ILE A 268 -2.31 -5.97 20.65
CA ILE A 268 -2.54 -7.15 21.51
C ILE A 268 -3.55 -6.85 22.61
N LYS A 269 -3.48 -5.67 23.21
CA LYS A 269 -4.38 -5.23 24.29
C LYS A 269 -5.80 -4.92 23.82
N LYS A 270 -5.96 -4.41 22.59
CA LYS A 270 -7.23 -3.87 22.09
C LYS A 270 -7.93 -4.74 21.05
N LYS A 271 -7.27 -5.79 20.51
CA LYS A 271 -7.89 -6.69 19.53
C LYS A 271 -9.20 -7.28 20.07
N VAL A 272 -10.23 -7.24 19.26
CA VAL A 272 -11.51 -7.91 19.53
C VAL A 272 -11.33 -9.39 19.17
N ARG A 273 -11.69 -10.30 20.08
CA ARG A 273 -11.57 -11.76 19.89
C ARG A 273 -12.58 -12.27 18.88
#